data_021f3cabb620f4172b053e8551e9c7ca
#
_entry.id   021f3cabb620f4172b053e8551e9c7ca
#
_cell.length_a   1.000
_cell.length_b   1.000
_cell.length_c   1.000
_cell.angle_alpha   90.00
_cell.angle_beta   90.00
_cell.angle_gamma   90.00
#
_symmetry.space_group_name_H-M   'P 1'
#
loop_
_entity.id
_entity.type
_entity.pdbx_description
1 polymer ?
#
loop_
_entity_poly.entity_id
_entity_poly.type
_entity_poly.pdbx_seq_one_letter_code
_entity_poly.pdbx_strand_id
1 'polypeptide(L)'
;MDKAQTERIAYSGIVLACFAILSWLNGRYVGTGAGEVAAYTFIGLFLAAACLCGLAALNLAADPSLRSSGGFSAAWDVVARGYLLAIPFTLLALLSELVFGWYAATAFIQAAIMTSGAAVGVELSRRAGPKMRYMIICMAGAFAFSIIWIAYSAIFAKAAG
;
A
#
# COMPACT_ATOMS: atom_id res chain seq x y z
N MET A 1 17.52 -17.09 12.47
CA MET A 1 16.55 -16.50 11.51
C MET A 1 17.26 -16.45 10.17
N ASP A 2 16.66 -16.98 9.13
CA ASP A 2 17.26 -16.98 7.78
C ASP A 2 17.29 -15.54 7.24
N LYS A 3 18.36 -15.19 6.48
CA LYS A 3 18.54 -13.86 5.87
C LYS A 3 17.30 -13.43 5.07
N ALA A 4 16.69 -14.34 4.31
CA ALA A 4 15.48 -14.08 3.54
C ALA A 4 14.27 -13.73 4.44
N GLN A 5 14.16 -14.33 5.60
CA GLN A 5 13.10 -14.02 6.56
C GLN A 5 13.30 -12.63 7.18
N THR A 6 14.54 -12.27 7.50
CA THR A 6 14.88 -10.94 8.02
C THR A 6 14.56 -9.85 7.02
N GLU A 7 14.95 -10.02 5.75
CA GLU A 7 14.65 -9.07 4.67
C GLU A 7 13.15 -8.90 4.46
N ARG A 8 12.38 -9.98 4.50
CA ARG A 8 10.91 -9.93 4.36
C ARG A 8 10.25 -9.14 5.48
N ILE A 9 10.66 -9.37 6.73
CA ILE A 9 10.14 -8.63 7.89
C ILE A 9 10.49 -7.14 7.75
N ALA A 10 11.73 -6.83 7.34
CA ALA A 10 12.16 -5.45 7.12
C ALA A 10 11.33 -4.74 6.05
N TYR A 11 11.14 -5.35 4.87
CA TYR A 11 10.33 -4.77 3.80
C TYR A 11 8.87 -4.56 4.22
N SER A 12 8.27 -5.55 4.89
CA SER A 12 6.91 -5.42 5.41
C SER A 12 6.78 -4.28 6.42
N GLY A 13 7.72 -4.17 7.34
CA GLY A 13 7.76 -3.10 8.33
C GLY A 13 7.89 -1.72 7.69
N ILE A 14 8.77 -1.57 6.70
CA ILE A 14 8.95 -0.31 5.97
C ILE A 14 7.67 0.09 5.23
N VAL A 15 7.05 -0.83 4.50
CA VAL A 15 5.82 -0.56 3.76
C VAL A 15 4.69 -0.13 4.70
N LEU A 16 4.48 -0.85 5.80
CA LEU A 16 3.46 -0.49 6.78
C LEU A 16 3.76 0.85 7.46
N ALA A 17 5.03 1.16 7.74
CA ALA A 17 5.42 2.46 8.28
C ALA A 17 5.12 3.60 7.29
N CYS A 18 5.38 3.42 5.99
CA CYS A 18 5.00 4.38 4.96
C CYS A 18 3.49 4.65 4.96
N PHE A 19 2.68 3.60 4.98
CA PHE A 19 1.22 3.77 5.03
C PHE A 19 0.73 4.36 6.35
N ALA A 20 1.38 4.08 7.47
CA ALA A 20 1.07 4.73 8.75
C ALA A 20 1.32 6.24 8.69
N ILE A 21 2.47 6.66 8.13
CA ILE A 21 2.82 8.08 7.95
C ILE A 21 1.83 8.75 7.00
N LEU A 22 1.55 8.15 5.85
CA LEU A 22 0.60 8.68 4.88
C LEU A 22 -0.82 8.78 5.44
N SER A 23 -1.26 7.78 6.23
CA SER A 23 -2.54 7.79 6.94
C SER A 23 -2.59 8.91 7.98
N TRP A 24 -1.53 9.08 8.74
CA TRP A 24 -1.43 10.15 9.74
C TRP A 24 -1.47 11.53 9.07
N LEU A 25 -0.69 11.74 8.02
CA LEU A 25 -0.74 12.97 7.24
C LEU A 25 -2.16 13.26 6.75
N ASN A 26 -2.81 12.28 6.13
CA ASN A 26 -4.18 12.47 5.65
C ASN A 26 -5.16 12.68 6.80
N GLY A 27 -5.00 12.00 7.93
CA GLY A 27 -5.84 12.14 9.12
C GLY A 27 -5.81 13.55 9.72
N ARG A 28 -4.67 14.25 9.63
CA ARG A 28 -4.55 15.65 10.07
C ARG A 28 -5.44 16.62 9.30
N TYR A 29 -5.90 16.25 8.12
CA TYR A 29 -6.79 17.08 7.31
C TYR A 29 -8.25 16.74 7.46
N VAL A 30 -8.51 15.50 7.82
CA VAL A 30 -9.86 14.97 7.92
C VAL A 30 -10.37 15.06 9.36
N GLY A 31 -9.47 14.92 10.34
CA GLY A 31 -9.81 14.95 11.76
C GLY A 31 -9.71 16.34 12.37
N THR A 32 -10.63 16.66 13.28
CA THR A 32 -10.67 17.94 14.01
C THR A 32 -9.91 17.90 15.34
N GLY A 33 -9.55 16.70 15.82
CA GLY A 33 -8.86 16.50 17.09
C GLY A 33 -7.85 15.36 17.08
N ALA A 34 -6.94 15.36 18.05
CA ALA A 34 -5.87 14.34 18.15
C ALA A 34 -6.38 12.90 18.21
N GLY A 35 -7.53 12.68 18.86
CA GLY A 35 -8.16 11.37 18.94
C GLY A 35 -8.67 10.86 17.58
N GLU A 36 -9.26 11.75 16.78
CA GLU A 36 -9.73 11.43 15.43
C GLU A 36 -8.58 11.15 14.48
N VAL A 37 -7.50 11.94 14.55
CA VAL A 37 -6.28 11.71 13.78
C VAL A 37 -5.67 10.35 14.13
N ALA A 38 -5.62 10.00 15.41
CA ALA A 38 -5.12 8.70 15.84
C ALA A 38 -6.02 7.56 15.33
N ALA A 39 -7.35 7.66 15.48
CA ALA A 39 -8.29 6.67 14.99
C ALA A 39 -8.18 6.52 13.47
N TYR A 40 -8.12 7.62 12.73
CA TYR A 40 -7.90 7.61 11.29
C TYR A 40 -6.61 6.88 10.93
N THR A 41 -5.50 7.18 11.62
CA THR A 41 -4.22 6.54 11.36
C THR A 41 -4.27 5.03 11.56
N PHE A 42 -4.85 4.56 12.67
CA PHE A 42 -4.97 3.14 12.98
C PHE A 42 -5.87 2.40 11.99
N ILE A 43 -7.04 2.95 11.68
CA ILE A 43 -7.97 2.32 10.74
C ILE A 43 -7.36 2.32 9.33
N GLY A 44 -6.72 3.40 8.91
CA GLY A 44 -6.02 3.50 7.63
C GLY A 44 -4.87 2.49 7.50
N LEU A 45 -4.08 2.31 8.56
CA LEU A 45 -3.03 1.30 8.59
C LEU A 45 -3.60 -0.12 8.49
N PHE A 46 -4.67 -0.42 9.23
CA PHE A 46 -5.35 -1.71 9.16
C PHE A 46 -5.92 -1.98 7.77
N LEU A 47 -6.55 -0.95 7.17
CA LEU A 47 -7.09 -1.02 5.82
C LEU A 47 -5.99 -1.28 4.79
N ALA A 48 -4.85 -0.58 4.89
CA ALA A 48 -3.69 -0.82 4.02
C ALA A 48 -3.19 -2.25 4.16
N ALA A 49 -3.02 -2.75 5.37
CA ALA A 49 -2.59 -4.12 5.63
C ALA A 49 -3.57 -5.14 5.02
N ALA A 50 -4.88 -4.94 5.19
CA ALA A 50 -5.91 -5.81 4.62
C ALA A 50 -5.88 -5.80 3.07
N CYS A 51 -5.74 -4.63 2.45
CA CYS A 51 -5.63 -4.51 0.98
C CYS A 51 -4.36 -5.18 0.44
N LEU A 52 -3.23 -5.01 1.12
CA LEU A 52 -1.96 -5.66 0.74
C LEU A 52 -2.05 -7.19 0.88
N CYS A 53 -2.68 -7.69 1.94
CA CYS A 53 -2.96 -9.12 2.10
C CYS A 53 -3.90 -9.64 1.00
N GLY A 54 -4.93 -8.87 0.65
CA GLY A 54 -5.83 -9.17 -0.46
C GLY A 54 -5.10 -9.26 -1.79
N LEU A 55 -4.19 -8.30 -2.06
CA LEU A 55 -3.36 -8.31 -3.27
C LEU A 55 -2.41 -9.52 -3.30
N ALA A 56 -1.83 -9.91 -2.16
CA ALA A 56 -1.01 -11.12 -2.07
C ALA A 56 -1.83 -12.39 -2.34
N ALA A 57 -3.06 -12.47 -1.82
CA ALA A 57 -3.97 -13.58 -2.07
C ALA A 57 -4.39 -13.65 -3.55
N LEU A 58 -4.66 -12.52 -4.21
CA LEU A 58 -4.94 -12.45 -5.64
C LEU A 58 -3.77 -12.95 -6.48
N ASN A 59 -2.54 -12.54 -6.12
CA ASN A 59 -1.33 -12.98 -6.81
C ASN A 59 -1.10 -14.48 -6.62
N LEU A 60 -1.32 -15.02 -5.43
CA LEU A 60 -1.25 -16.44 -5.15
C LEU A 60 -2.29 -17.23 -5.95
N ALA A 61 -3.49 -16.69 -6.15
CA ALA A 61 -4.52 -17.31 -6.98
C ALA A 61 -4.15 -17.29 -8.47
N ALA A 62 -3.54 -16.19 -8.94
CA ALA A 62 -3.19 -15.97 -10.33
C ALA A 62 -1.96 -16.77 -10.79
N ASP A 63 -1.01 -17.03 -9.89
CA ASP A 63 0.25 -17.71 -10.21
C ASP A 63 0.46 -19.01 -9.43
N PRO A 64 0.26 -20.18 -10.06
CA PRO A 64 0.51 -21.47 -9.42
C PRO A 64 1.95 -21.67 -8.93
N SER A 65 2.94 -20.99 -9.54
CA SER A 65 4.34 -21.10 -9.15
C SER A 65 4.60 -20.55 -7.75
N LEU A 66 3.82 -19.54 -7.32
CA LEU A 66 3.89 -19.01 -5.97
C LEU A 66 3.43 -20.04 -4.91
N ARG A 67 2.48 -20.93 -5.28
CA ARG A 67 2.01 -21.97 -4.37
C ARG A 67 3.10 -23.00 -4.08
N SER A 68 3.89 -23.36 -5.10
CA SER A 68 4.99 -24.31 -4.95
C SER A 68 6.23 -23.71 -4.30
N SER A 69 6.43 -22.40 -4.39
CA SER A 69 7.63 -21.70 -3.89
C SER A 69 7.53 -21.13 -2.45
N GLY A 70 6.40 -21.35 -1.78
CA GLY A 70 6.21 -20.85 -0.41
C GLY A 70 4.83 -20.28 -0.11
N GLY A 71 3.88 -20.42 -1.03
CA GLY A 71 2.48 -20.04 -0.85
C GLY A 71 2.30 -18.55 -0.57
N PHE A 72 1.48 -18.24 0.44
CA PHE A 72 1.15 -16.85 0.81
C PHE A 72 2.40 -16.04 1.16
N SER A 73 3.39 -16.64 1.80
CA SER A 73 4.65 -15.99 2.17
C SER A 73 5.45 -15.52 0.96
N ALA A 74 5.47 -16.31 -0.13
CA ALA A 74 6.12 -15.92 -1.39
C ALA A 74 5.32 -14.81 -2.11
N ALA A 75 3.99 -14.89 -2.11
CA ALA A 75 3.13 -13.87 -2.68
C ALA A 75 3.24 -12.54 -1.91
N TRP A 76 3.30 -12.60 -0.59
CA TRP A 76 3.52 -11.44 0.26
C TRP A 76 4.88 -10.77 -0.01
N ASP A 77 5.95 -11.55 -0.18
CA ASP A 77 7.28 -11.02 -0.50
C ASP A 77 7.29 -10.21 -1.82
N VAL A 78 6.56 -10.69 -2.83
CA VAL A 78 6.38 -9.94 -4.10
C VAL A 78 5.67 -8.63 -3.88
N VAL A 79 4.57 -8.64 -3.11
CA VAL A 79 3.80 -7.42 -2.80
C VAL A 79 4.63 -6.44 -1.99
N ALA A 80 5.28 -6.90 -0.92
CA ALA A 80 6.10 -6.05 -0.06
C ALA A 80 7.24 -5.36 -0.84
N ARG A 81 7.93 -6.09 -1.73
CA ARG A 81 8.98 -5.51 -2.59
C ARG A 81 8.45 -4.48 -3.57
N GLY A 82 7.32 -4.75 -4.22
CA GLY A 82 6.70 -3.79 -5.13
C GLY A 82 6.27 -2.51 -4.41
N TYR A 83 5.74 -2.66 -3.19
CA TYR A 83 5.29 -1.52 -2.39
C TYR A 83 6.41 -0.74 -1.70
N LEU A 84 7.69 -1.14 -1.81
CA LEU A 84 8.82 -0.27 -1.44
C LEU A 84 8.84 1.05 -2.23
N LEU A 85 8.19 1.11 -3.39
CA LEU A 85 7.97 2.38 -4.12
C LEU A 85 7.07 3.37 -3.37
N ALA A 86 6.39 2.97 -2.31
CA ALA A 86 5.71 3.92 -1.42
C ALA A 86 6.68 4.86 -0.68
N ILE A 87 7.97 4.47 -0.51
CA ILE A 87 8.98 5.29 0.19
C ILE A 87 9.13 6.68 -0.43
N PRO A 88 9.46 6.84 -1.74
CA PRO A 88 9.63 8.15 -2.33
C PRO A 88 8.35 9.00 -2.26
N PHE A 89 7.18 8.39 -2.40
CA PHE A 89 5.91 9.13 -2.28
C PHE A 89 5.64 9.59 -0.85
N THR A 90 6.02 8.79 0.16
CA THR A 90 5.93 9.19 1.57
C THR A 90 6.85 10.37 1.86
N LEU A 91 8.08 10.35 1.34
CA LEU A 91 9.01 11.47 1.47
C LEU A 91 8.49 12.73 0.76
N LEU A 92 7.96 12.59 -0.45
CA LEU A 92 7.35 13.70 -1.18
C LEU A 92 6.11 14.26 -0.46
N ALA A 93 5.29 13.41 0.15
CA ALA A 93 4.15 13.83 0.96
C ALA A 93 4.59 14.67 2.16
N LEU A 94 5.63 14.22 2.89
CA LEU A 94 6.20 14.95 4.02
C LEU A 94 6.78 16.30 3.59
N LEU A 95 7.53 16.33 2.49
CA LEU A 95 8.12 17.57 1.96
C LEU A 95 7.05 18.54 1.47
N SER A 96 6.01 18.04 0.81
CA SER A 96 4.92 18.88 0.29
C SER A 96 4.09 19.50 1.42
N GLU A 97 3.95 18.80 2.55
CA GLU A 97 3.29 19.38 3.72
C GLU A 97 4.03 20.61 4.25
N LEU A 98 5.37 20.57 4.23
CA LEU A 98 6.19 21.70 4.66
C LEU A 98 6.07 22.93 3.75
N VAL A 99 5.82 22.74 2.44
CA VAL A 99 5.84 23.80 1.42
C VAL A 99 4.44 24.27 1.03
N PHE A 100 3.51 23.34 0.80
CA PHE A 100 2.20 23.61 0.18
C PHE A 100 1.02 23.32 1.11
N GLY A 101 1.28 22.79 2.32
CA GLY A 101 0.19 22.28 3.16
C GLY A 101 -0.49 21.06 2.52
N TRP A 102 -1.64 20.78 2.98
CA TRP A 102 -2.36 19.51 3.02
C TRP A 102 -2.87 18.86 1.70
N TYR A 103 -3.06 19.57 0.62
CA TYR A 103 -3.69 18.99 -0.59
C TYR A 103 -2.88 17.85 -1.23
N ALA A 104 -1.59 17.81 -0.93
CA ALA A 104 -0.70 16.87 -1.59
C ALA A 104 -0.74 15.45 -0.99
N ALA A 105 -1.06 15.29 0.31
CA ALA A 105 -0.97 13.98 0.96
C ALA A 105 -1.87 12.91 0.31
N THR A 106 -3.13 13.26 0.00
CA THR A 106 -4.06 12.33 -0.66
C THR A 106 -3.57 11.95 -2.06
N ALA A 107 -3.05 12.90 -2.83
CA ALA A 107 -2.50 12.64 -4.16
C ALA A 107 -1.29 11.69 -4.09
N PHE A 108 -0.40 11.88 -3.12
CA PHE A 108 0.76 11.00 -2.93
C PHE A 108 0.38 9.61 -2.45
N ILE A 109 -0.67 9.46 -1.64
CA ILE A 109 -1.21 8.14 -1.28
C ILE A 109 -1.69 7.41 -2.54
N GLN A 110 -2.46 8.06 -3.40
CA GLN A 110 -2.95 7.47 -4.64
C GLN A 110 -1.79 7.10 -5.58
N ALA A 111 -0.81 7.99 -5.72
CA ALA A 111 0.40 7.73 -6.50
C ALA A 111 1.20 6.54 -5.93
N ALA A 112 1.36 6.45 -4.60
CA ALA A 112 2.02 5.33 -3.95
C ALA A 112 1.31 4.01 -4.22
N ILE A 113 -0.03 3.96 -4.11
CA ILE A 113 -0.82 2.76 -4.34
C ILE A 113 -0.70 2.31 -5.80
N MET A 114 -0.91 3.21 -6.76
CA MET A 114 -0.95 2.87 -8.18
C MET A 114 0.42 2.47 -8.73
N THR A 115 1.47 3.22 -8.42
CA THR A 115 2.84 2.89 -8.86
C THR A 115 3.37 1.62 -8.21
N SER A 116 3.07 1.40 -6.94
CA SER A 116 3.47 0.18 -6.25
C SER A 116 2.72 -1.05 -6.81
N GLY A 117 1.44 -0.91 -7.15
CA GLY A 117 0.68 -1.96 -7.82
C GLY A 117 1.27 -2.35 -9.17
N ALA A 118 1.69 -1.36 -9.97
CA ALA A 118 2.42 -1.62 -11.22
C ALA A 118 3.75 -2.35 -10.98
N ALA A 119 4.51 -1.96 -9.95
CA ALA A 119 5.77 -2.61 -9.59
C ALA A 119 5.59 -4.07 -9.15
N VAL A 120 4.51 -4.38 -8.41
CA VAL A 120 4.15 -5.77 -8.09
C VAL A 120 3.94 -6.59 -9.37
N GLY A 121 3.23 -6.04 -10.36
CA GLY A 121 3.02 -6.68 -11.66
C GLY A 121 4.32 -6.94 -12.42
N VAL A 122 5.25 -5.99 -12.38
CA VAL A 122 6.60 -6.14 -12.97
C VAL A 122 7.39 -7.25 -12.24
N GLU A 123 7.37 -7.26 -10.91
CA GLU A 123 8.09 -8.26 -10.11
C GLU A 123 7.55 -9.68 -10.35
N LEU A 124 6.22 -9.84 -10.46
CA LEU A 124 5.61 -11.10 -10.85
C LEU A 124 6.04 -11.54 -12.25
N SER A 125 6.04 -10.62 -13.21
CA SER A 125 6.46 -10.90 -14.58
C SER A 125 7.93 -11.32 -14.68
N ARG A 126 8.79 -10.81 -13.80
CA ARG A 126 10.20 -11.25 -13.72
C ARG A 126 10.33 -12.69 -13.23
N ARG A 127 9.48 -13.13 -12.29
CA ARG A 127 9.53 -14.47 -11.69
C ARG A 127 8.87 -15.53 -12.56
N ALA A 128 7.69 -15.22 -13.09
CA ALA A 128 6.83 -16.19 -13.78
C ALA A 128 6.85 -16.07 -15.31
N GLY A 129 7.69 -15.18 -15.85
CA GLY A 129 7.74 -14.81 -17.26
C GLY A 129 6.72 -13.71 -17.62
N PRO A 130 6.94 -13.01 -18.74
CA PRO A 130 6.15 -11.83 -19.13
C PRO A 130 4.72 -12.26 -19.50
N LYS A 131 3.78 -12.05 -18.59
CA LYS A 131 2.35 -12.29 -18.79
C LYS A 131 1.57 -11.02 -18.49
N MET A 132 0.95 -10.47 -19.51
CA MET A 132 0.11 -9.25 -19.39
C MET A 132 -0.98 -9.40 -18.32
N ARG A 133 -1.46 -10.62 -18.09
CA ARG A 133 -2.45 -10.91 -17.03
C ARG A 133 -1.99 -10.49 -15.63
N TYR A 134 -0.69 -10.61 -15.30
CA TYR A 134 -0.18 -10.22 -14.00
C TYR A 134 -0.25 -8.71 -13.80
N MET A 135 0.11 -7.94 -14.84
CA MET A 135 -0.04 -6.49 -14.82
C MET A 135 -1.49 -6.08 -14.62
N ILE A 136 -2.41 -6.70 -15.36
CA ILE A 136 -3.85 -6.40 -15.26
C ILE A 136 -4.37 -6.69 -13.85
N ILE A 137 -4.04 -7.84 -13.26
CA ILE A 137 -4.49 -8.23 -11.92
C ILE A 137 -3.93 -7.26 -10.87
N CYS A 138 -2.64 -6.94 -10.95
CA CYS A 138 -2.00 -6.03 -9.98
C CYS A 138 -2.53 -4.61 -10.11
N MET A 139 -2.76 -4.12 -11.32
CA MET A 139 -3.35 -2.80 -11.55
C MET A 139 -4.81 -2.75 -11.11
N ALA A 140 -5.60 -3.78 -11.38
CA ALA A 140 -6.98 -3.86 -10.89
C ALA A 140 -7.04 -3.89 -9.37
N GLY A 141 -6.15 -4.64 -8.71
CA GLY A 141 -6.03 -4.68 -7.26
C GLY A 141 -5.61 -3.34 -6.67
N ALA A 142 -4.65 -2.64 -7.27
CA ALA A 142 -4.23 -1.30 -6.87
C ALA A 142 -5.36 -0.29 -7.07
N PHE A 143 -6.11 -0.37 -8.15
CA PHE A 143 -7.27 0.48 -8.42
C PHE A 143 -8.38 0.27 -7.37
N ALA A 144 -8.69 -0.98 -7.03
CA ALA A 144 -9.62 -1.32 -5.97
C ALA A 144 -9.16 -0.76 -4.62
N PHE A 145 -7.89 -0.89 -4.29
CA PHE A 145 -7.29 -0.29 -3.09
C PHE A 145 -7.45 1.23 -3.09
N SER A 146 -7.17 1.91 -4.21
CA SER A 146 -7.37 3.36 -4.37
C SER A 146 -8.83 3.77 -4.09
N ILE A 147 -9.80 3.07 -4.66
CA ILE A 147 -11.24 3.34 -4.43
C ILE A 147 -11.61 3.17 -2.96
N ILE A 148 -11.17 2.08 -2.35
CA ILE A 148 -11.41 1.81 -0.92
C ILE A 148 -10.83 2.94 -0.07
N TRP A 149 -9.62 3.40 -0.39
CA TRP A 149 -8.98 4.50 0.33
C TRP A 149 -9.74 5.83 0.18
N ILE A 150 -10.19 6.17 -1.03
CA ILE A 150 -10.98 7.37 -1.27
C ILE A 150 -12.30 7.31 -0.50
N ALA A 151 -12.99 6.18 -0.55
CA ALA A 151 -14.24 5.98 0.19
C ALA A 151 -14.05 6.12 1.70
N TYR A 152 -12.99 5.53 2.24
CA TYR A 152 -12.59 5.66 3.63
C TYR A 152 -12.35 7.13 4.01
N SER A 153 -11.55 7.86 3.23
CA SER A 153 -11.29 9.28 3.48
C SER A 153 -12.57 10.12 3.44
N ALA A 154 -13.49 9.83 2.51
CA ALA A 154 -14.75 10.54 2.38
C ALA A 154 -15.72 10.27 3.55
N ILE A 155 -15.72 9.06 4.10
CA ILE A 155 -16.53 8.70 5.27
C ILE A 155 -16.05 9.49 6.49
N PHE A 156 -14.75 9.53 6.72
CA PHE A 156 -14.18 10.29 7.84
C PHE A 156 -14.40 11.80 7.70
N ALA A 157 -14.25 12.36 6.50
CA ALA A 157 -14.50 13.78 6.25
C ALA A 157 -15.95 14.18 6.60
N LYS A 158 -16.93 13.30 6.30
CA LYS A 158 -18.34 13.53 6.67
C LYS A 158 -18.61 13.38 8.16
N ALA A 159 -17.85 12.55 8.85
CA ALA A 159 -18.05 12.34 10.29
C ALA A 159 -17.46 13.48 11.13
N ALA A 160 -16.53 14.24 10.57
CA ALA A 160 -15.86 15.37 11.22
C ALA A 160 -16.58 16.73 11.03
N GLY A 161 -17.55 16.83 10.14
CA GLY A 161 -18.36 18.02 9.86
C GLY A 161 -19.76 17.92 10.43
#